data_f4b7ce754eca44126295e3b9eb944be5
#
_entry.id   f4b7ce754eca44126295e3b9eb944be5
#
_cell.length_a   1.000
_cell.length_b   1.000
_cell.length_c   1.000
_cell.angle_alpha   90.00
_cell.angle_beta   90.00
_cell.angle_gamma   90.00
#
_symmetry.space_group_name_H-M   'P 1'
#
loop_
_entity.id
_entity.type
_entity.pdbx_description
1 polymer ?
#
loop_
_entity_poly.entity_id
_entity_poly.type
_entity_poly.pdbx_seq_one_letter_code
_entity_poly.pdbx_strand_id
1 'polypeptide(L)'
;MTNKEYNGWYNYETWMVNLWMDNDQGSHEMWREIARESIDADEGCNWFLFEDRLKDYLDMIHEDVDNGTACGLVNDLLGAAISEVNTREIAMHWISDELEMIEVTG
;
A
#
# COMPACT_ATOMS: atom_id res chain seq x y z
N MET A 1 -7.51 -5.13 24.12
CA MET A 1 -7.44 -4.76 23.70
C MET A 1 -7.15 -4.49 22.91
N THR A 2 -6.98 -4.55 22.53
CA THR A 2 -6.43 -4.02 21.76
C THR A 2 -6.87 -3.98 20.42
N ASN A 3 -7.98 -3.50 20.12
CA ASN A 3 -8.44 -3.26 18.79
C ASN A 3 -7.62 -2.16 18.18
N LYS A 4 -6.76 -2.51 17.25
CA LYS A 4 -5.89 -1.55 16.60
C LYS A 4 -6.51 -0.96 15.34
N GLU A 5 -7.73 -1.35 15.03
CA GLU A 5 -8.40 -0.85 13.83
C GLU A 5 -8.52 0.65 13.82
N TYR A 6 -8.38 1.22 12.64
CA TYR A 6 -8.48 2.66 12.45
C TYR A 6 -9.27 2.94 11.16
N ASN A 7 -10.42 3.57 11.30
CA ASN A 7 -11.27 3.94 10.18
C ASN A 7 -11.58 2.78 9.23
N GLY A 8 -11.73 1.58 9.79
CA GLY A 8 -12.01 0.39 9.00
C GLY A 8 -10.79 -0.35 8.50
N TRP A 9 -9.58 0.19 8.75
CA TRP A 9 -8.33 -0.45 8.38
C TRP A 9 -7.72 -1.19 9.57
N TYR A 10 -6.84 -2.10 9.26
CA TYR A 10 -6.20 -2.95 10.27
C TYR A 10 -5.56 -2.13 11.40
N ASN A 11 -4.87 -1.03 11.05
CA ASN A 11 -4.28 -0.14 12.03
C ASN A 11 -4.06 1.23 11.41
N TYR A 12 -3.59 2.17 12.22
CA TYR A 12 -3.36 3.54 11.80
C TYR A 12 -2.34 3.63 10.65
N GLU A 13 -1.25 2.86 10.76
CA GLU A 13 -0.19 2.90 9.76
C GLU A 13 -0.69 2.47 8.40
N THR A 14 -1.51 1.42 8.35
CA THR A 14 -2.10 0.95 7.11
C THR A 14 -3.02 2.00 6.51
N TRP A 15 -3.87 2.59 7.34
CA TRP A 15 -4.77 3.65 6.90
C TRP A 15 -3.98 4.83 6.33
N MET A 16 -2.92 5.24 7.03
CA MET A 16 -2.14 6.41 6.61
C MET A 16 -1.43 6.17 5.28
N VAL A 17 -0.83 4.99 5.09
CA VAL A 17 -0.17 4.67 3.83
C VAL A 17 -1.17 4.73 2.68
N ASN A 18 -2.33 4.11 2.87
CA ASN A 18 -3.35 4.13 1.83
C ASN A 18 -3.86 5.54 1.56
N LEU A 19 -3.99 6.36 2.60
CA LEU A 19 -4.44 7.74 2.45
C LEU A 19 -3.49 8.52 1.53
N TRP A 20 -2.18 8.37 1.74
CA TRP A 20 -1.19 9.04 0.91
C TRP A 20 -1.19 8.52 -0.53
N MET A 21 -1.34 7.21 -0.70
CA MET A 21 -1.44 6.61 -2.03
C MET A 21 -2.65 7.16 -2.79
N ASP A 22 -3.75 7.34 -2.07
CA ASP A 22 -5.02 7.76 -2.66
C ASP A 22 -5.04 9.26 -2.98
N ASN A 23 -4.41 10.07 -2.14
CA ASN A 23 -4.45 11.52 -2.27
C ASN A 23 -3.40 12.11 -3.19
N ASP A 24 -2.29 11.41 -3.40
CA ASP A 24 -1.25 11.89 -4.30
C ASP A 24 -1.63 11.53 -5.73
N GLN A 25 -2.03 12.52 -6.50
CA GLN A 25 -2.57 12.30 -7.84
C GLN A 25 -1.64 11.48 -8.74
N GLY A 26 -0.36 11.78 -8.73
CA GLY A 26 0.60 11.03 -9.53
C GLY A 26 0.72 9.58 -9.08
N SER A 27 0.81 9.37 -7.78
CA SER A 27 0.89 8.03 -7.21
C SER A 27 -0.41 7.26 -7.40
N HIS A 28 -1.53 7.94 -7.27
CA HIS A 28 -2.85 7.32 -7.41
C HIS A 28 -2.98 6.59 -8.74
N GLU A 29 -2.60 7.26 -9.82
CA GLU A 29 -2.67 6.63 -11.14
C GLU A 29 -1.73 5.44 -11.26
N MET A 30 -0.53 5.57 -10.71
CA MET A 30 0.45 4.49 -10.71
C MET A 30 -0.09 3.26 -9.97
N TRP A 31 -0.67 3.47 -8.80
CA TRP A 31 -1.19 2.36 -8.00
C TRP A 31 -2.40 1.71 -8.65
N ARG A 32 -3.24 2.49 -9.31
CA ARG A 32 -4.35 1.93 -10.06
C ARG A 32 -3.86 1.04 -11.19
N GLU A 33 -2.81 1.48 -11.87
CA GLU A 33 -2.24 0.69 -12.95
C GLU A 33 -1.64 -0.62 -12.43
N ILE A 34 -0.93 -0.56 -11.30
CA ILE A 34 -0.38 -1.77 -10.68
C ILE A 34 -1.50 -2.71 -10.25
N ALA A 35 -2.59 -2.16 -9.73
CA ALA A 35 -3.74 -2.99 -9.36
C ALA A 35 -4.32 -3.68 -10.59
N ARG A 36 -4.41 -2.97 -11.71
CA ARG A 36 -4.90 -3.56 -12.96
C ARG A 36 -3.97 -4.68 -13.44
N GLU A 37 -2.67 -4.45 -13.38
CA GLU A 37 -1.70 -5.47 -13.76
C GLU A 37 -1.77 -6.70 -12.87
N SER A 38 -2.25 -6.52 -11.65
CA SER A 38 -2.39 -7.62 -10.69
C SER A 38 -3.62 -8.48 -10.96
N ILE A 39 -4.49 -8.02 -11.86
CA ILE A 39 -5.67 -8.78 -12.26
C ILE A 39 -5.33 -9.51 -13.54
N ASP A 40 -5.32 -10.83 -13.47
CA ASP A 40 -5.03 -11.67 -14.63
C ASP A 40 -6.35 -12.26 -15.13
N ALA A 41 -6.64 -12.06 -16.41
CA ALA A 41 -7.88 -12.53 -17.00
C ALA A 41 -8.03 -14.06 -16.92
N ASP A 42 -6.91 -14.77 -16.98
CA ASP A 42 -6.92 -16.22 -16.99
C ASP A 42 -6.82 -16.85 -15.61
N GLU A 43 -6.08 -16.21 -14.71
CA GLU A 43 -5.76 -16.80 -13.41
C GLU A 43 -6.38 -16.08 -12.22
N GLY A 44 -7.05 -14.95 -12.46
CA GLY A 44 -7.64 -14.18 -11.39
C GLY A 44 -6.69 -13.14 -10.87
N CYS A 45 -6.73 -12.88 -9.56
CA CYS A 45 -5.95 -11.83 -8.97
C CYS A 45 -4.61 -12.31 -8.46
N ASN A 46 -3.55 -11.60 -8.81
CA ASN A 46 -2.22 -11.87 -8.28
C ASN A 46 -1.91 -10.82 -7.22
N TRP A 47 -2.33 -11.11 -5.99
CA TRP A 47 -2.14 -10.20 -4.86
C TRP A 47 -0.67 -9.87 -4.62
N PHE A 48 0.20 -10.84 -4.89
CA PHE A 48 1.63 -10.69 -4.61
C PHE A 48 2.28 -9.62 -5.46
N LEU A 49 1.80 -9.43 -6.68
CA LEU A 49 2.37 -8.38 -7.53
C LEU A 49 2.21 -7.00 -6.89
N PHE A 50 1.00 -6.69 -6.44
CA PHE A 50 0.73 -5.41 -5.79
C PHE A 50 1.50 -5.31 -4.47
N GLU A 51 1.46 -6.36 -3.66
CA GLU A 51 2.18 -6.37 -2.38
C GLU A 51 3.67 -6.13 -2.56
N ASP A 52 4.29 -6.82 -3.52
CA ASP A 52 5.72 -6.67 -3.77
C ASP A 52 6.08 -5.25 -4.18
N ARG A 53 5.27 -4.67 -5.05
CA ARG A 53 5.51 -3.29 -5.48
C ARG A 53 5.35 -2.32 -4.31
N LEU A 54 4.36 -2.54 -3.46
CA LEU A 54 4.14 -1.69 -2.31
C LEU A 54 5.28 -1.83 -1.30
N LYS A 55 5.72 -3.04 -1.04
CA LYS A 55 6.84 -3.27 -0.13
C LYS A 55 8.10 -2.62 -0.64
N ASP A 56 8.37 -2.73 -1.94
CA ASP A 56 9.55 -2.09 -2.54
C ASP A 56 9.47 -0.58 -2.40
N TYR A 57 8.28 -0.01 -2.58
CA TYR A 57 8.08 1.43 -2.45
C TYR A 57 8.35 1.89 -1.01
N LEU A 58 7.83 1.17 -0.02
CA LEU A 58 8.04 1.50 1.38
C LEU A 58 9.51 1.35 1.77
N ASP A 59 10.16 0.30 1.28
CA ASP A 59 11.58 0.10 1.53
C ASP A 59 12.42 1.21 0.93
N MET A 60 12.04 1.69 -0.24
CA MET A 60 12.73 2.81 -0.89
C MET A 60 12.63 4.08 -0.06
N ILE A 61 11.44 4.36 0.48
CA ILE A 61 11.25 5.52 1.34
C ILE A 61 12.11 5.40 2.58
N HIS A 62 12.16 4.21 3.18
CA HIS A 62 12.97 3.97 4.38
C HIS A 62 14.45 4.18 4.08
N GLU A 63 14.91 3.69 2.94
CA GLU A 63 16.28 3.88 2.51
C GLU A 63 16.62 5.34 2.30
N ASP A 64 15.72 6.10 1.69
CA ASP A 64 15.94 7.52 1.46
C ASP A 64 16.10 8.27 2.79
N VAL A 65 15.30 7.92 3.78
CA VAL A 65 15.42 8.54 5.10
C VAL A 65 16.74 8.14 5.77
N ASP A 66 17.12 6.87 5.65
CA ASP A 66 18.34 6.35 6.26
C ASP A 66 19.58 7.01 5.65
N ASN A 67 19.55 7.26 4.36
CA ASN A 67 20.67 7.88 3.64
C ASN A 67 20.70 9.39 3.74
N GLY A 68 19.65 9.98 4.30
CA GLY A 68 19.57 11.42 4.46
C GLY A 68 20.17 11.89 5.75
N THR A 69 19.66 13.00 6.25
CA THR A 69 20.17 13.61 7.48
C THR A 69 19.35 13.25 8.72
N ALA A 70 18.39 12.34 8.56
CA ALA A 70 17.54 11.97 9.68
C ALA A 70 18.36 11.26 10.77
N CYS A 71 18.02 11.51 12.01
CA CYS A 71 18.71 10.85 13.11
C CYS A 71 18.21 9.41 13.25
N GLY A 72 19.01 8.59 13.96
CA GLY A 72 18.67 7.18 14.14
C GLY A 72 17.30 6.92 14.71
N LEU A 73 16.83 7.80 15.60
CA LEU A 73 15.50 7.65 16.19
C LEU A 73 14.41 7.74 15.12
N VAL A 74 14.52 8.72 14.22
CA VAL A 74 13.53 8.87 13.13
C VAL A 74 13.55 7.64 12.24
N ASN A 75 14.73 7.16 11.89
CA ASN A 75 14.87 5.99 11.04
C ASN A 75 14.25 4.76 11.70
N ASP A 76 14.50 4.55 12.98
CA ASP A 76 13.95 3.42 13.72
C ASP A 76 12.42 3.50 13.81
N LEU A 77 11.90 4.71 14.08
CA LEU A 77 10.45 4.91 14.15
C LEU A 77 9.80 4.64 12.81
N LEU A 78 10.42 5.08 11.73
CA LEU A 78 9.88 4.84 10.40
C LEU A 78 9.89 3.34 10.08
N GLY A 79 10.98 2.65 10.38
CA GLY A 79 11.04 1.20 10.17
C GLY A 79 9.98 0.45 10.95
N ALA A 80 9.78 0.85 12.21
CA ALA A 80 8.75 0.23 13.03
C ALA A 80 7.35 0.48 12.47
N ALA A 81 7.09 1.70 12.01
CA ALA A 81 5.79 2.04 11.42
C ALA A 81 5.55 1.24 10.15
N ILE A 82 6.56 1.14 9.29
CA ILE A 82 6.45 0.39 8.04
C ILE A 82 6.16 -1.08 8.32
N SER A 83 6.77 -1.64 9.36
CA SER A 83 6.56 -3.04 9.69
C SER A 83 5.13 -3.33 10.15
N GLU A 84 4.39 -2.29 10.57
CA GLU A 84 3.01 -2.43 11.01
C GLU A 84 2.01 -2.28 9.87
N VAL A 85 2.45 -1.92 8.67
CA VAL A 85 1.57 -1.74 7.52
C VAL A 85 1.09 -3.10 7.01
N ASN A 86 -0.22 -3.27 6.93
CA ASN A 86 -0.79 -4.48 6.36
C ASN A 86 -0.89 -4.31 4.84
N THR A 87 0.18 -4.68 4.15
CA THR A 87 0.27 -4.49 2.70
C THR A 87 -0.76 -5.31 1.94
N ARG A 88 -1.14 -6.47 2.48
CA ARG A 88 -2.16 -7.29 1.85
C ARG A 88 -3.51 -6.61 1.86
N GLU A 89 -3.87 -5.99 2.97
CA GLU A 89 -5.15 -5.27 3.05
C GLU A 89 -5.23 -4.15 2.03
N ILE A 90 -4.13 -3.41 1.88
CA ILE A 90 -4.06 -2.34 0.88
C ILE A 90 -4.17 -2.93 -0.53
N ALA A 91 -3.46 -4.01 -0.81
CA ALA A 91 -3.51 -4.66 -2.11
C ALA A 91 -4.94 -5.12 -2.44
N MET A 92 -5.60 -5.74 -1.48
CA MET A 92 -6.96 -6.22 -1.67
C MET A 92 -7.92 -5.06 -1.94
N HIS A 93 -7.74 -3.96 -1.24
CA HIS A 93 -8.57 -2.78 -1.42
C HIS A 93 -8.44 -2.23 -2.84
N TRP A 94 -7.23 -2.01 -3.31
CA TRP A 94 -6.99 -1.44 -4.64
C TRP A 94 -7.42 -2.38 -5.75
N ILE A 95 -7.15 -3.67 -5.61
CA ILE A 95 -7.52 -4.66 -6.62
C ILE A 95 -9.04 -4.81 -6.66
N SER A 96 -9.70 -4.83 -5.50
CA SER A 96 -11.16 -4.93 -5.47
C SER A 96 -11.83 -3.74 -6.14
N ASP A 97 -11.28 -2.54 -5.95
CA ASP A 97 -11.81 -1.34 -6.58
C ASP A 97 -11.69 -1.43 -8.10
N GLU A 98 -10.56 -1.90 -8.60
CA GLU A 98 -10.38 -2.05 -10.05
C GLU A 98 -11.29 -3.13 -10.63
N LEU A 99 -11.48 -4.22 -9.90
CA LEU A 99 -12.40 -5.28 -10.33
C LEU A 99 -13.83 -4.73 -10.44
N GLU A 100 -14.26 -3.94 -9.48
CA GLU A 100 -15.59 -3.34 -9.53
C GLU A 100 -15.75 -2.46 -10.75
N MET A 101 -14.74 -1.68 -11.08
CA MET A 101 -14.79 -0.81 -12.24
C MET A 101 -14.88 -1.60 -13.54
N ILE A 102 -14.16 -2.70 -13.62
CA ILE A 102 -14.20 -3.58 -14.78
C ILE A 102 -15.60 -4.20 -14.92
N GLU A 103 -16.17 -4.67 -13.83
CA GLU A 103 -17.51 -5.27 -13.85
C GLU A 103 -18.58 -4.27 -14.25
N VAL A 104 -18.47 -3.03 -13.80
CA VAL A 104 -19.44 -1.99 -14.11
C VAL A 104 -19.37 -1.61 -15.59
N THR A 105 -18.17 -1.57 -16.16
CA THR A 105 -17.98 -1.17 -17.55
C THR A 105 -18.07 -2.33 -18.52
N GLY A 106 -17.90 -3.52 -18.01
CA GLY A 106 -17.96 -4.71 -18.83
C GLY A 106 -19.35 -5.30 -18.87
#